data_4ffe6aca9c1cb44e81c9d66c0641d5f0
#
_entry.id   4ffe6aca9c1cb44e81c9d66c0641d5f0
#
_cell.length_a   1.000
_cell.length_b   1.000
_cell.length_c   1.000
_cell.angle_alpha   90.00
_cell.angle_beta   90.00
_cell.angle_gamma   90.00
#
_symmetry.space_group_name_H-M   'P 1'
#
loop_
_entity.id
_entity.type
_entity.pdbx_description
1 polymer ?
#
loop_
_entity_poly.entity_id
_entity_poly.type
_entity_poly.pdbx_seq_one_letter_code
_entity_poly.pdbx_strand_id
1 'polypeptide(L)'
;MKSAVETLEPTKVKLTVEVTYDELRPSIEHAYQHIAEQVTVPGFRKGKVPPRIIDQRVGRPAVIEHAVNEGLGGFYAEAVRENKLRPLGQPEVEVTKVPGLVAGEEEGELHFSAEVEVRPEIEIPALDGLAVEVEGVEVQDADVEGRLDALRERFGTLVGVDAPAQAGNFVVIDLVAKIDDAEVDSVSGVSYQIGSGNMLEGLDEALTGLSAGETTTFETELAGGEHAGEKALVTVTATTVKERQLPDADDDFAQLASEFDTLEELKADLREQAARIKVSNQAVQARDLLVEKLVESIEIPVPSGVVEAEVHRHLESEGRLEDDEHRTEVTEQAQTALRNQILLDTLAEKLEVKVSQQELIEYLVQASRQYGMDPNTFIKTLDEGGQIPAMVAEVARSKSIAVALRQVKVTDPSGAAVDLSDFIGTDEDDAAESQDDAAAAAAVADAAVDATA
;
A
#
# COMPACT_ATOMS: atom_id res chain seq x y z
N MET A 1 -5.64 19.42 -32.23
CA MET A 1 -6.13 19.83 -30.89
C MET A 1 -5.21 20.93 -30.35
N LYS A 2 -5.74 21.88 -29.59
CA LYS A 2 -4.92 22.86 -28.87
C LYS A 2 -5.22 22.71 -27.38
N SER A 3 -4.17 22.73 -26.56
CA SER A 3 -4.27 22.63 -25.11
C SER A 3 -3.48 23.74 -24.44
N ALA A 4 -3.98 24.25 -23.32
CA ALA A 4 -3.29 25.21 -22.47
C ALA A 4 -3.47 24.83 -21.01
N VAL A 5 -2.40 24.97 -20.23
CA VAL A 5 -2.36 24.64 -18.80
C VAL A 5 -2.23 25.92 -18.00
N GLU A 6 -3.08 26.08 -17.02
CA GLU A 6 -3.01 27.12 -16.00
C GLU A 6 -2.81 26.46 -14.64
N THR A 7 -1.73 26.81 -13.94
CA THR A 7 -1.47 26.33 -12.58
C THR A 7 -2.31 27.14 -11.60
N LEU A 8 -3.25 26.48 -10.92
CA LEU A 8 -4.09 27.10 -9.90
C LEU A 8 -3.39 27.04 -8.52
N GLU A 9 -2.81 25.89 -8.21
CA GLU A 9 -2.07 25.60 -6.99
C GLU A 9 -0.87 24.69 -7.33
N PRO A 10 0.12 24.53 -6.47
CA PRO A 10 1.25 23.64 -6.72
C PRO A 10 0.84 22.21 -7.07
N THR A 11 -0.34 21.78 -6.62
CA THR A 11 -0.90 20.45 -6.81
C THR A 11 -2.15 20.42 -7.68
N LYS A 12 -2.62 21.57 -8.22
CA LYS A 12 -3.86 21.65 -9.00
C LYS A 12 -3.68 22.49 -10.26
N VAL A 13 -4.06 21.93 -11.39
CA VAL A 13 -4.02 22.63 -12.68
C VAL A 13 -5.38 22.65 -13.36
N LYS A 14 -5.60 23.69 -14.16
CA LYS A 14 -6.72 23.78 -15.08
C LYS A 14 -6.21 23.61 -16.51
N LEU A 15 -6.67 22.56 -17.14
CA LEU A 15 -6.38 22.25 -18.54
C LEU A 15 -7.53 22.74 -19.40
N THR A 16 -7.27 23.66 -20.32
CA THR A 16 -8.25 24.14 -21.32
C THR A 16 -7.93 23.50 -22.65
N VAL A 17 -8.90 22.87 -23.28
CA VAL A 17 -8.72 22.10 -24.52
C VAL A 17 -9.71 22.57 -25.58
N GLU A 18 -9.19 22.81 -26.79
CA GLU A 18 -9.94 23.17 -27.98
C GLU A 18 -9.75 22.03 -29.02
N VAL A 19 -10.82 21.36 -29.37
CA VAL A 19 -10.87 20.27 -30.36
C VAL A 19 -11.63 20.71 -31.59
N THR A 20 -11.01 20.66 -32.74
CA THR A 20 -11.65 21.03 -33.99
C THR A 20 -12.74 20.04 -34.39
N TYR A 21 -13.71 20.46 -35.20
CA TYR A 21 -14.77 19.57 -35.71
C TYR A 21 -14.22 18.36 -36.45
N ASP A 22 -13.11 18.51 -37.18
CA ASP A 22 -12.47 17.42 -37.91
C ASP A 22 -11.87 16.37 -36.97
N GLU A 23 -11.32 16.79 -35.85
CA GLU A 23 -10.81 15.88 -34.80
C GLU A 23 -11.93 15.20 -34.02
N LEU A 24 -13.09 15.86 -33.86
CA LEU A 24 -14.29 15.29 -33.23
C LEU A 24 -15.06 14.35 -34.17
N ARG A 25 -14.87 14.44 -35.49
CA ARG A 25 -15.61 13.66 -36.50
C ARG A 25 -15.59 12.14 -36.26
N PRO A 26 -14.47 11.49 -35.94
CA PRO A 26 -14.46 10.04 -35.63
C PRO A 26 -15.39 9.66 -34.47
N SER A 27 -15.44 10.46 -33.41
CA SER A 27 -16.34 10.25 -32.28
C SER A 27 -17.81 10.44 -32.68
N ILE A 28 -18.10 11.41 -33.57
CA ILE A 28 -19.45 11.62 -34.11
C ILE A 28 -19.88 10.42 -34.98
N GLU A 29 -19.01 9.91 -35.83
CA GLU A 29 -19.28 8.71 -36.65
C GLU A 29 -19.51 7.48 -35.78
N HIS A 30 -18.74 7.30 -34.73
CA HIS A 30 -18.92 6.21 -33.74
C HIS A 30 -20.26 6.36 -33.01
N ALA A 31 -20.60 7.55 -32.55
CA ALA A 31 -21.87 7.84 -31.89
C ALA A 31 -23.07 7.49 -32.79
N TYR A 32 -23.02 7.83 -34.09
CA TYR A 32 -24.07 7.40 -35.05
C TYR A 32 -24.17 5.89 -35.16
N GLN A 33 -23.04 5.17 -35.19
CA GLN A 33 -23.03 3.72 -35.26
C GLN A 33 -23.63 3.10 -33.99
N HIS A 34 -23.23 3.58 -32.83
CA HIS A 34 -23.71 3.10 -31.54
C HIS A 34 -25.23 3.36 -31.38
N ILE A 35 -25.70 4.56 -31.71
CA ILE A 35 -27.10 4.91 -31.67
C ILE A 35 -27.90 4.06 -32.68
N ALA A 36 -27.36 3.83 -33.90
CA ALA A 36 -28.03 2.98 -34.91
C ALA A 36 -28.21 1.54 -34.42
N GLU A 37 -27.36 1.03 -33.56
CA GLU A 37 -27.45 -0.29 -32.92
C GLU A 37 -28.48 -0.34 -31.79
N GLN A 38 -28.75 0.78 -31.16
CA GLN A 38 -29.72 0.85 -30.06
C GLN A 38 -31.14 1.17 -30.51
N VAL A 39 -31.29 1.99 -31.54
CA VAL A 39 -32.59 2.50 -32.01
C VAL A 39 -33.25 1.52 -33.02
N THR A 40 -34.51 1.21 -32.79
CA THR A 40 -35.32 0.46 -33.75
C THR A 40 -36.13 1.43 -34.62
N VAL A 41 -35.83 1.47 -35.92
CA VAL A 41 -36.53 2.31 -36.92
C VAL A 41 -37.27 1.42 -37.92
N PRO A 42 -38.57 1.58 -38.05
CA PRO A 42 -39.34 0.81 -39.06
C PRO A 42 -38.77 1.01 -40.47
N GLY A 43 -38.52 -0.08 -41.20
CA GLY A 43 -37.94 -0.06 -42.54
C GLY A 43 -36.41 -0.14 -42.62
N PHE A 44 -35.71 -0.11 -41.50
CA PHE A 44 -34.25 -0.24 -41.44
C PHE A 44 -33.83 -1.39 -40.54
N ARG A 45 -32.75 -2.06 -40.94
CA ARG A 45 -32.13 -3.10 -40.11
C ARG A 45 -31.32 -2.41 -38.99
N LYS A 46 -31.39 -2.95 -37.78
CA LYS A 46 -30.61 -2.51 -36.60
C LYS A 46 -29.13 -2.38 -36.94
N GLY A 47 -28.50 -1.26 -36.60
CA GLY A 47 -27.13 -0.95 -36.96
C GLY A 47 -26.91 -0.43 -38.40
N LYS A 48 -27.96 -0.25 -39.19
CA LYS A 48 -27.87 0.25 -40.59
C LYS A 48 -28.83 1.40 -40.84
N VAL A 49 -29.14 2.16 -39.81
CA VAL A 49 -29.98 3.38 -39.92
C VAL A 49 -29.11 4.56 -40.39
N PRO A 50 -29.48 5.24 -41.49
CA PRO A 50 -28.74 6.39 -41.99
C PRO A 50 -28.71 7.56 -40.98
N PRO A 51 -27.58 8.34 -40.86
CA PRO A 51 -27.46 9.46 -39.96
C PRO A 51 -28.62 10.46 -39.98
N ARG A 52 -29.13 10.82 -41.18
CA ARG A 52 -30.27 11.72 -41.32
C ARG A 52 -31.56 11.23 -40.64
N ILE A 53 -31.76 9.93 -40.59
CA ILE A 53 -32.93 9.33 -39.93
C ILE A 53 -32.74 9.34 -38.41
N ILE A 54 -31.52 9.15 -37.97
CA ILE A 54 -31.16 9.26 -36.54
C ILE A 54 -31.38 10.70 -36.08
N ASP A 55 -30.89 11.71 -36.83
CA ASP A 55 -31.08 13.13 -36.53
C ASP A 55 -32.57 13.50 -36.42
N GLN A 56 -33.42 12.91 -37.27
CA GLN A 56 -34.88 13.16 -37.24
C GLN A 56 -35.59 12.52 -36.04
N ARG A 57 -35.05 11.42 -35.53
CA ARG A 57 -35.69 10.61 -34.48
C ARG A 57 -35.17 10.95 -33.09
N VAL A 58 -33.89 11.07 -32.96
CA VAL A 58 -33.15 11.29 -31.67
C VAL A 58 -32.78 12.75 -31.51
N GLY A 59 -32.52 13.43 -32.63
CA GLY A 59 -32.04 14.79 -32.68
C GLY A 59 -30.49 14.86 -32.75
N ARG A 60 -30.00 15.73 -33.63
CA ARG A 60 -28.57 15.94 -33.79
C ARG A 60 -27.85 16.39 -32.46
N PRO A 61 -28.45 17.24 -31.63
CA PRO A 61 -27.81 17.58 -30.35
C PRO A 61 -27.50 16.39 -29.47
N ALA A 62 -28.41 15.42 -29.37
CA ALA A 62 -28.20 14.21 -28.59
C ALA A 62 -27.10 13.30 -29.17
N VAL A 63 -26.94 13.25 -30.49
CA VAL A 63 -25.83 12.52 -31.14
C VAL A 63 -24.51 13.19 -30.85
N ILE A 64 -24.44 14.52 -30.92
CA ILE A 64 -23.23 15.28 -30.63
C ILE A 64 -22.86 15.17 -29.14
N GLU A 65 -23.85 15.27 -28.24
CA GLU A 65 -23.62 15.07 -26.79
C GLU A 65 -23.05 13.68 -26.51
N HIS A 66 -23.59 12.65 -27.14
CA HIS A 66 -23.07 11.28 -27.04
C HIS A 66 -21.63 11.19 -27.55
N ALA A 67 -21.34 11.78 -28.72
CA ALA A 67 -20.00 11.82 -29.31
C ALA A 67 -18.98 12.55 -28.42
N VAL A 68 -19.38 13.67 -27.82
CA VAL A 68 -18.56 14.41 -26.89
C VAL A 68 -18.27 13.59 -25.64
N ASN A 69 -19.28 13.00 -25.02
CA ASN A 69 -19.11 12.19 -23.81
C ASN A 69 -18.21 10.97 -24.06
N GLU A 70 -18.31 10.29 -25.20
CA GLU A 70 -17.42 9.20 -25.56
C GLU A 70 -15.98 9.66 -25.88
N GLY A 71 -15.83 10.80 -26.58
CA GLY A 71 -14.54 11.30 -27.01
C GLY A 71 -13.73 12.04 -25.94
N LEU A 72 -14.42 12.57 -24.91
CA LEU A 72 -13.86 13.49 -23.93
C LEU A 72 -12.64 12.89 -23.19
N GLY A 73 -12.75 11.63 -22.75
CA GLY A 73 -11.66 10.92 -22.08
C GLY A 73 -10.42 10.78 -22.95
N GLY A 74 -10.59 10.55 -24.26
CA GLY A 74 -9.48 10.47 -25.21
C GLY A 74 -8.78 11.80 -25.42
N PHE A 75 -9.55 12.87 -25.60
CA PHE A 75 -9.00 14.22 -25.76
C PHE A 75 -8.30 14.73 -24.49
N TYR A 76 -8.86 14.42 -23.31
CA TYR A 76 -8.21 14.70 -22.04
C TYR A 76 -6.88 13.96 -21.92
N ALA A 77 -6.84 12.66 -22.17
CA ALA A 77 -5.63 11.86 -22.07
C ALA A 77 -4.54 12.33 -23.04
N GLU A 78 -4.91 12.75 -24.25
CA GLU A 78 -3.98 13.32 -25.21
C GLU A 78 -3.42 14.67 -24.73
N ALA A 79 -4.27 15.56 -24.21
CA ALA A 79 -3.88 16.85 -23.66
C ALA A 79 -2.95 16.70 -22.43
N VAL A 80 -3.24 15.77 -21.54
CA VAL A 80 -2.37 15.41 -20.39
C VAL A 80 -0.99 14.97 -20.88
N ARG A 81 -0.93 14.13 -21.88
CA ARG A 81 0.34 13.62 -22.45
C ARG A 81 1.16 14.72 -23.15
N GLU A 82 0.50 15.57 -23.94
CA GLU A 82 1.16 16.70 -24.65
C GLU A 82 1.79 17.68 -23.66
N ASN A 83 1.10 17.94 -22.53
CA ASN A 83 1.57 18.87 -21.51
C ASN A 83 2.40 18.20 -20.43
N LYS A 84 2.69 16.89 -20.56
CA LYS A 84 3.47 16.09 -19.59
C LYS A 84 2.95 16.18 -18.17
N LEU A 85 1.64 16.35 -18.00
CA LEU A 85 1.01 16.37 -16.69
C LEU A 85 0.97 14.96 -16.08
N ARG A 86 0.94 14.90 -14.75
CA ARG A 86 0.86 13.66 -13.97
C ARG A 86 -0.34 13.70 -13.03
N PRO A 87 -1.54 13.41 -13.54
CA PRO A 87 -2.75 13.43 -12.72
C PRO A 87 -2.66 12.38 -11.59
N LEU A 88 -3.13 12.77 -10.41
CA LEU A 88 -3.24 11.91 -9.23
C LEU A 88 -4.69 11.55 -8.89
N GLY A 89 -5.65 12.32 -9.45
CA GLY A 89 -7.07 12.11 -9.25
C GLY A 89 -7.85 12.14 -10.56
N GLN A 90 -9.18 12.04 -10.45
CA GLN A 90 -10.07 12.21 -11.58
C GLN A 90 -10.26 13.70 -11.86
N PRO A 91 -10.31 14.12 -13.16
CA PRO A 91 -10.55 15.51 -13.50
C PRO A 91 -12.00 15.89 -13.28
N GLU A 92 -12.22 17.12 -12.82
CA GLU A 92 -13.51 17.79 -12.91
C GLU A 92 -13.62 18.45 -14.29
N VAL A 93 -14.49 17.92 -15.16
CA VAL A 93 -14.57 18.36 -16.55
C VAL A 93 -15.82 19.21 -16.77
N GLU A 94 -15.62 20.41 -17.32
CA GLU A 94 -16.68 21.32 -17.75
C GLU A 94 -16.62 21.57 -19.26
N VAL A 95 -17.68 21.21 -19.98
CA VAL A 95 -17.80 21.49 -21.41
C VAL A 95 -18.44 22.87 -21.60
N THR A 96 -17.68 23.81 -22.18
CA THR A 96 -18.13 25.19 -22.33
C THR A 96 -18.71 25.51 -23.71
N LYS A 97 -18.31 24.77 -24.75
CA LYS A 97 -18.81 24.96 -26.12
C LYS A 97 -18.83 23.66 -26.89
N VAL A 98 -19.92 23.39 -27.59
CA VAL A 98 -20.12 22.21 -28.40
C VAL A 98 -20.40 22.59 -29.86
N PRO A 99 -19.65 22.07 -30.86
CA PRO A 99 -19.85 22.37 -32.27
C PRO A 99 -20.93 21.51 -32.92
N GLY A 100 -21.38 21.89 -34.11
CA GLY A 100 -22.15 21.02 -34.99
C GLY A 100 -23.57 20.67 -34.51
N LEU A 101 -24.17 21.50 -33.64
CA LEU A 101 -25.51 21.25 -33.10
C LEU A 101 -26.63 21.37 -34.17
N VAL A 102 -26.36 22.12 -35.26
CA VAL A 102 -27.29 22.28 -36.38
C VAL A 102 -26.88 21.41 -37.54
N ALA A 103 -27.86 20.72 -38.17
CA ALA A 103 -27.61 19.83 -39.31
C ALA A 103 -27.05 20.66 -40.50
N GLY A 104 -25.87 20.26 -40.98
CA GLY A 104 -25.17 20.96 -42.08
C GLY A 104 -24.10 21.96 -41.63
N GLU A 105 -24.01 22.28 -40.35
CA GLU A 105 -22.87 22.99 -39.77
C GLU A 105 -21.81 21.96 -39.33
N GLU A 106 -20.81 21.75 -40.20
CA GLU A 106 -19.65 20.86 -39.94
C GLU A 106 -18.43 21.72 -39.58
N GLU A 107 -18.65 22.82 -38.86
CA GLU A 107 -17.64 23.79 -38.45
C GLU A 107 -17.75 24.11 -36.96
N GLY A 108 -16.68 24.63 -36.40
CA GLY A 108 -16.59 25.01 -35.01
C GLY A 108 -15.64 24.15 -34.19
N GLU A 109 -15.57 24.42 -32.92
CA GLU A 109 -14.66 23.75 -31.99
C GLU A 109 -15.40 23.33 -30.73
N LEU A 110 -15.06 22.17 -30.22
CA LEU A 110 -15.41 21.72 -28.87
C LEU A 110 -14.42 22.38 -27.89
N HIS A 111 -14.95 23.10 -26.91
CA HIS A 111 -14.13 23.63 -25.83
C HIS A 111 -14.55 22.99 -24.52
N PHE A 112 -13.59 22.48 -23.80
CA PHE A 112 -13.79 22.02 -22.43
C PHE A 112 -12.62 22.44 -21.55
N SER A 113 -12.88 22.55 -20.26
CA SER A 113 -11.84 22.68 -19.24
C SER A 113 -11.87 21.49 -18.28
N ALA A 114 -10.71 21.07 -17.85
CA ALA A 114 -10.55 20.02 -16.85
C ALA A 114 -9.68 20.54 -15.70
N GLU A 115 -10.25 20.59 -14.52
CA GLU A 115 -9.47 20.84 -13.30
C GLU A 115 -9.06 19.49 -12.72
N VAL A 116 -7.77 19.33 -12.46
CA VAL A 116 -7.25 18.05 -12.00
C VAL A 116 -6.09 18.28 -11.03
N GLU A 117 -6.04 17.45 -9.99
CA GLU A 117 -4.90 17.40 -9.09
C GLU A 117 -3.76 16.62 -9.74
N VAL A 118 -2.57 17.21 -9.67
CA VAL A 118 -1.35 16.70 -10.29
C VAL A 118 -0.25 16.53 -9.26
N ARG A 119 0.70 15.64 -9.55
CA ARG A 119 1.91 15.52 -8.76
C ARG A 119 2.70 16.84 -8.86
N PRO A 120 3.03 17.48 -7.71
CA PRO A 120 3.83 18.69 -7.70
C PRO A 120 5.25 18.44 -8.22
N GLU A 121 5.87 19.46 -8.78
CA GLU A 121 7.30 19.45 -9.06
C GLU A 121 8.06 19.78 -7.78
N ILE A 122 8.92 18.86 -7.33
CA ILE A 122 9.79 19.02 -6.17
C ILE A 122 11.25 18.85 -6.58
N GLU A 123 12.15 19.59 -5.94
CA GLU A 123 13.58 19.47 -6.17
C GLU A 123 14.25 18.58 -5.10
N ILE A 124 14.74 17.42 -5.51
CA ILE A 124 15.53 16.55 -4.62
C ILE A 124 16.92 17.16 -4.45
N PRO A 125 17.45 17.31 -3.22
CA PRO A 125 18.82 17.81 -2.99
C PRO A 125 19.87 16.84 -3.54
N ALA A 126 21.12 17.27 -3.56
CA ALA A 126 22.24 16.39 -3.88
C ALA A 126 22.43 15.35 -2.78
N LEU A 127 22.48 14.06 -3.16
CA LEU A 127 22.52 12.95 -2.20
C LEU A 127 23.93 12.75 -1.61
N ASP A 128 24.98 13.06 -2.35
CA ASP A 128 26.38 12.91 -1.99
C ASP A 128 26.82 13.75 -0.76
N GLY A 129 26.00 14.74 -0.39
CA GLY A 129 26.17 15.55 0.82
C GLY A 129 25.41 15.05 2.04
N LEU A 130 24.55 14.04 1.87
CA LEU A 130 23.75 13.50 2.96
C LEU A 130 24.51 12.42 3.72
N ALA A 131 24.28 12.37 5.03
CA ALA A 131 24.79 11.32 5.90
C ALA A 131 23.67 10.83 6.82
N VAL A 132 23.59 9.52 7.02
CA VAL A 132 22.67 8.89 7.98
C VAL A 132 23.50 8.09 8.97
N GLU A 133 23.10 8.11 10.24
CA GLU A 133 23.74 7.34 11.31
C GLU A 133 22.79 6.24 11.75
N VAL A 134 23.22 5.00 11.63
CA VAL A 134 22.47 3.81 11.99
C VAL A 134 23.05 3.17 13.24
N GLU A 135 22.28 2.33 13.92
CA GLU A 135 22.78 1.62 15.10
C GLU A 135 23.96 0.71 14.79
N GLY A 136 24.81 0.48 15.79
CA GLY A 136 25.92 -0.47 15.65
C GLY A 136 25.46 -1.93 15.61
N VAL A 137 26.23 -2.77 14.91
CA VAL A 137 25.95 -4.22 14.81
C VAL A 137 26.55 -5.04 15.95
N GLU A 138 27.18 -4.38 16.92
CA GLU A 138 27.77 -5.10 18.04
C GLU A 138 26.71 -5.87 18.82
N VAL A 139 26.89 -7.20 18.91
CA VAL A 139 25.97 -8.07 19.63
C VAL A 139 26.40 -8.12 21.09
N GLN A 140 25.54 -7.65 21.96
CA GLN A 140 25.73 -7.70 23.40
C GLN A 140 25.28 -9.05 23.97
N ASP A 141 25.80 -9.42 25.13
CA ASP A 141 25.37 -10.68 25.79
C ASP A 141 23.88 -10.66 26.11
N ALA A 142 23.31 -9.49 26.39
CA ALA A 142 21.87 -9.32 26.58
C ALA A 142 21.03 -9.71 25.35
N ASP A 143 21.52 -9.45 24.12
CA ASP A 143 20.85 -9.85 22.87
C ASP A 143 20.79 -11.38 22.75
N VAL A 144 21.86 -12.06 23.17
CA VAL A 144 21.96 -13.54 23.13
C VAL A 144 21.08 -14.15 24.21
N GLU A 145 21.14 -13.63 25.44
CA GLU A 145 20.31 -14.12 26.55
C GLU A 145 18.81 -13.92 26.24
N GLY A 146 18.41 -12.75 25.73
CA GLY A 146 17.01 -12.52 25.35
C GLY A 146 16.50 -13.51 24.29
N ARG A 147 17.35 -13.88 23.33
CA ARG A 147 17.01 -14.91 22.32
C ARG A 147 16.94 -16.31 22.91
N LEU A 148 17.88 -16.63 23.80
CA LEU A 148 17.89 -17.89 24.53
C LEU A 148 16.61 -18.02 25.37
N ASP A 149 16.22 -16.96 26.08
CA ASP A 149 15.02 -16.96 26.90
C ASP A 149 13.76 -17.08 26.04
N ALA A 150 13.68 -16.39 24.92
CA ALA A 150 12.57 -16.55 23.97
C ALA A 150 12.49 -17.99 23.40
N LEU A 151 13.64 -18.64 23.18
CA LEU A 151 13.67 -20.04 22.80
C LEU A 151 13.19 -20.94 23.95
N ARG A 152 13.66 -20.70 25.17
CA ARG A 152 13.23 -21.43 26.38
C ARG A 152 11.73 -21.28 26.65
N GLU A 153 11.15 -20.11 26.39
CA GLU A 153 9.71 -19.88 26.52
C GLU A 153 8.87 -20.80 25.63
N ARG A 154 9.35 -21.14 24.43
CA ARG A 154 8.67 -22.07 23.51
C ARG A 154 8.62 -23.50 24.05
N PHE A 155 9.60 -23.88 24.89
CA PHE A 155 9.70 -25.19 25.53
C PHE A 155 9.26 -25.15 27.00
N GLY A 156 8.80 -24.00 27.48
CA GLY A 156 8.33 -23.83 28.84
C GLY A 156 7.06 -24.63 29.14
N THR A 157 6.95 -25.14 30.34
CA THR A 157 5.79 -25.86 30.83
C THR A 157 4.94 -24.96 31.73
N LEU A 158 3.61 -25.06 31.59
CA LEU A 158 2.69 -24.30 32.43
C LEU A 158 2.38 -25.09 33.71
N VAL A 159 2.78 -24.56 34.86
CA VAL A 159 2.58 -25.16 36.17
C VAL A 159 1.60 -24.30 36.98
N GLY A 160 0.59 -24.94 37.57
CA GLY A 160 -0.36 -24.24 38.46
C GLY A 160 0.31 -23.71 39.71
N VAL A 161 -0.02 -22.47 40.08
CA VAL A 161 0.50 -21.80 41.28
C VAL A 161 -0.65 -21.27 42.15
N ASP A 162 -0.47 -21.39 43.48
CA ASP A 162 -1.43 -20.86 44.48
C ASP A 162 -0.96 -19.42 44.87
N ALA A 163 -0.80 -18.55 43.90
CA ALA A 163 -0.37 -17.16 44.10
C ALA A 163 -1.25 -16.22 43.27
N PRO A 164 -1.36 -14.94 43.67
CA PRO A 164 -2.04 -13.93 42.85
C PRO A 164 -1.38 -13.81 41.46
N ALA A 165 -2.22 -13.68 40.45
CA ALA A 165 -1.80 -13.56 39.06
C ALA A 165 -0.98 -12.28 38.83
N GLN A 166 0.11 -12.40 38.06
CA GLN A 166 1.01 -11.32 37.71
C GLN A 166 1.18 -11.25 36.19
N ALA A 167 1.71 -10.13 35.70
CA ALA A 167 2.08 -10.01 34.30
C ALA A 167 2.99 -11.19 33.86
N GLY A 168 2.69 -11.77 32.69
CA GLY A 168 3.37 -12.96 32.17
C GLY A 168 2.77 -14.30 32.61
N ASN A 169 1.93 -14.34 33.65
CA ASN A 169 1.24 -15.57 34.04
C ASN A 169 0.14 -15.95 33.03
N PHE A 170 -0.15 -17.24 32.96
CA PHE A 170 -1.28 -17.79 32.22
C PHE A 170 -2.44 -18.03 33.18
N VAL A 171 -3.58 -17.45 32.89
CA VAL A 171 -4.77 -17.63 33.69
C VAL A 171 -5.83 -18.35 32.84
N VAL A 172 -6.42 -19.39 33.39
CA VAL A 172 -7.64 -19.96 32.81
C VAL A 172 -8.80 -19.14 33.32
N ILE A 173 -9.54 -18.53 32.40
CA ILE A 173 -10.60 -17.56 32.72
C ILE A 173 -11.95 -18.00 32.20
N ASP A 174 -12.98 -17.60 32.92
CA ASP A 174 -14.36 -17.58 32.46
C ASP A 174 -14.81 -16.11 32.36
N LEU A 175 -15.37 -15.75 31.21
CA LEU A 175 -15.84 -14.40 30.92
C LEU A 175 -17.35 -14.42 30.71
N VAL A 176 -18.06 -13.44 31.28
CA VAL A 176 -19.48 -13.20 31.03
C VAL A 176 -19.69 -11.72 30.76
N ALA A 177 -20.12 -11.38 29.56
CA ALA A 177 -20.42 -10.01 29.16
C ALA A 177 -21.90 -9.70 29.29
N LYS A 178 -22.24 -8.54 29.88
CA LYS A 178 -23.59 -8.06 30.06
C LYS A 178 -23.76 -6.63 29.55
N ILE A 179 -24.88 -6.39 28.87
CA ILE A 179 -25.35 -5.05 28.49
C ILE A 179 -26.74 -4.88 29.16
N ASP A 180 -26.93 -3.80 29.90
CA ASP A 180 -28.20 -3.52 30.63
C ASP A 180 -28.70 -4.71 31.48
N ASP A 181 -27.79 -5.38 32.21
CA ASP A 181 -28.03 -6.58 33.01
C ASP A 181 -28.40 -7.87 32.22
N ALA A 182 -28.51 -7.80 30.90
CA ALA A 182 -28.71 -8.98 30.04
C ALA A 182 -27.36 -9.59 29.64
N GLU A 183 -27.23 -10.92 29.81
CA GLU A 183 -26.06 -11.64 29.32
C GLU A 183 -26.11 -11.68 27.78
N VAL A 184 -25.07 -11.13 27.13
CA VAL A 184 -24.95 -11.06 25.66
C VAL A 184 -23.92 -12.02 25.14
N ASP A 185 -22.90 -12.37 25.92
CA ASP A 185 -21.87 -13.33 25.54
C ASP A 185 -21.25 -13.99 26.78
N SER A 186 -20.78 -15.23 26.63
CA SER A 186 -20.04 -15.94 27.67
C SER A 186 -19.07 -16.96 27.09
N VAL A 187 -17.87 -16.98 27.63
CA VAL A 187 -16.80 -17.91 27.23
C VAL A 187 -16.17 -18.47 28.50
N SER A 188 -15.93 -19.79 28.52
CA SER A 188 -15.37 -20.47 29.69
C SER A 188 -14.13 -21.29 29.33
N GLY A 189 -13.19 -21.38 30.28
CA GLY A 189 -12.00 -22.23 30.17
C GLY A 189 -10.95 -21.73 29.19
N VAL A 190 -10.95 -20.45 28.89
CA VAL A 190 -9.96 -19.84 28.00
C VAL A 190 -8.65 -19.61 28.74
N SER A 191 -7.54 -20.04 28.13
CA SER A 191 -6.21 -19.74 28.66
C SER A 191 -5.73 -18.40 28.09
N TYR A 192 -5.49 -17.45 28.97
CA TYR A 192 -5.05 -16.10 28.63
C TYR A 192 -3.72 -15.79 29.31
N GLN A 193 -2.78 -15.15 28.59
CA GLN A 193 -1.54 -14.65 29.18
C GLN A 193 -1.70 -13.17 29.53
N ILE A 194 -1.53 -12.83 30.80
CA ILE A 194 -1.61 -11.44 31.27
C ILE A 194 -0.46 -10.64 30.67
N GLY A 195 -0.80 -9.50 30.06
CA GLY A 195 0.14 -8.61 29.35
C GLY A 195 0.25 -8.90 27.85
N SER A 196 -0.53 -9.86 27.30
CA SER A 196 -0.54 -10.11 25.86
C SER A 196 -1.37 -9.09 25.06
N GLY A 197 -2.34 -8.43 25.67
CA GLY A 197 -3.19 -7.40 25.07
C GLY A 197 -4.06 -7.87 23.89
N ASN A 198 -4.21 -9.18 23.71
CA ASN A 198 -4.86 -9.76 22.53
C ASN A 198 -6.33 -10.18 22.73
N MET A 199 -6.97 -9.68 23.78
CA MET A 199 -8.40 -9.89 24.06
C MET A 199 -9.14 -8.56 24.26
N LEU A 200 -9.75 -8.39 25.43
CA LEU A 200 -10.54 -7.21 25.77
C LEU A 200 -9.66 -6.15 26.44
N GLU A 201 -9.85 -4.89 26.11
CA GLU A 201 -9.19 -3.78 26.78
C GLU A 201 -9.54 -3.77 28.28
N GLY A 202 -8.55 -3.56 29.15
CA GLY A 202 -8.73 -3.61 30.61
C GLY A 202 -8.69 -5.01 31.24
N LEU A 203 -8.63 -6.09 30.44
CA LEU A 203 -8.59 -7.46 30.96
C LEU A 203 -7.30 -7.75 31.74
N ASP A 204 -6.16 -7.25 31.27
CA ASP A 204 -4.86 -7.43 31.92
C ASP A 204 -4.84 -6.81 33.33
N GLU A 205 -5.40 -5.60 33.45
CA GLU A 205 -5.53 -4.89 34.72
C GLU A 205 -6.49 -5.61 35.66
N ALA A 206 -7.63 -6.08 35.13
CA ALA A 206 -8.65 -6.79 35.90
C ALA A 206 -8.14 -8.13 36.45
N LEU A 207 -7.27 -8.84 35.71
CA LEU A 207 -6.70 -10.14 36.11
C LEU A 207 -5.51 -10.00 37.06
N THR A 208 -4.78 -8.89 36.97
CA THR A 208 -3.57 -8.69 37.78
C THR A 208 -3.94 -8.63 39.25
N GLY A 209 -3.34 -9.51 40.07
CA GLY A 209 -3.57 -9.62 41.49
C GLY A 209 -4.69 -10.57 41.92
N LEU A 210 -5.47 -11.13 40.98
CA LEU A 210 -6.49 -12.13 41.28
C LEU A 210 -5.87 -13.50 41.61
N SER A 211 -6.41 -14.15 42.62
CA SER A 211 -6.09 -15.55 42.93
C SER A 211 -7.06 -16.49 42.22
N ALA A 212 -6.69 -17.76 42.14
CA ALA A 212 -7.59 -18.79 41.61
C ALA A 212 -8.93 -18.83 42.37
N GLY A 213 -10.02 -18.81 41.61
CA GLY A 213 -11.42 -18.77 42.15
C GLY A 213 -11.95 -17.37 42.38
N GLU A 214 -11.14 -16.31 42.26
CA GLU A 214 -11.63 -14.92 42.45
C GLU A 214 -12.24 -14.38 41.13
N THR A 215 -13.18 -13.43 41.34
CA THR A 215 -13.96 -12.82 40.27
C THR A 215 -13.89 -11.29 40.39
N THR A 216 -13.75 -10.62 39.27
CA THR A 216 -13.84 -9.16 39.20
C THR A 216 -14.66 -8.73 37.98
N THR A 217 -15.01 -7.45 37.93
CA THR A 217 -15.78 -6.85 36.82
C THR A 217 -15.08 -5.61 36.30
N PHE A 218 -15.12 -5.40 35.02
CA PHE A 218 -14.59 -4.21 34.34
C PHE A 218 -15.48 -3.84 33.15
N GLU A 219 -15.43 -2.58 32.73
CA GLU A 219 -16.16 -2.08 31.58
C GLU A 219 -15.22 -2.08 30.36
N THR A 220 -15.71 -2.57 29.23
CA THR A 220 -14.95 -2.57 27.96
C THR A 220 -15.90 -2.55 26.78
N GLU A 221 -15.39 -2.24 25.61
CA GLU A 221 -16.10 -2.41 24.34
C GLU A 221 -15.90 -3.83 23.81
N LEU A 222 -17.00 -4.45 23.34
CA LEU A 222 -16.93 -5.82 22.81
C LEU A 222 -16.25 -5.82 21.44
N ALA A 223 -15.22 -6.67 21.30
CA ALA A 223 -14.42 -6.74 20.09
C ALA A 223 -15.10 -7.44 18.91
N GLY A 224 -16.25 -8.11 19.11
CA GLY A 224 -16.90 -8.92 18.06
C GLY A 224 -18.30 -9.38 18.44
N GLY A 225 -18.95 -10.14 17.52
CA GLY A 225 -20.32 -10.64 17.71
C GLY A 225 -21.40 -9.64 17.27
N GLU A 226 -22.64 -9.89 17.67
CA GLU A 226 -23.79 -9.04 17.34
C GLU A 226 -23.74 -7.66 18.03
N HIS A 227 -22.95 -7.54 19.10
CA HIS A 227 -22.80 -6.34 19.92
C HIS A 227 -21.39 -5.72 19.83
N ALA A 228 -20.69 -5.93 18.73
CA ALA A 228 -19.36 -5.34 18.51
C ALA A 228 -19.39 -3.81 18.61
N GLY A 229 -18.46 -3.23 19.38
CA GLY A 229 -18.37 -1.78 19.63
C GLY A 229 -19.32 -1.26 20.72
N GLU A 230 -20.18 -2.11 21.30
CA GLU A 230 -21.02 -1.70 22.42
C GLU A 230 -20.27 -1.86 23.76
N LYS A 231 -20.51 -0.94 24.68
CA LYS A 231 -19.96 -1.01 26.04
C LYS A 231 -20.67 -2.07 26.85
N ALA A 232 -19.89 -2.99 27.38
CA ALA A 232 -20.40 -4.07 28.22
C ALA A 232 -19.68 -4.11 29.56
N LEU A 233 -20.40 -4.56 30.58
CA LEU A 233 -19.82 -4.93 31.85
C LEU A 233 -19.39 -6.39 31.78
N VAL A 234 -18.09 -6.63 31.78
CA VAL A 234 -17.51 -7.97 31.69
C VAL A 234 -17.13 -8.46 33.09
N THR A 235 -17.68 -9.61 33.45
CA THR A 235 -17.30 -10.33 34.68
C THR A 235 -16.27 -11.38 34.28
N VAL A 236 -15.05 -11.31 34.84
CA VAL A 236 -14.01 -12.31 34.68
C VAL A 236 -13.76 -13.09 35.93
N THR A 237 -13.71 -14.40 35.82
CA THR A 237 -13.34 -15.33 36.93
C THR A 237 -12.03 -16.00 36.59
N ALA A 238 -11.03 -15.84 37.45
CA ALA A 238 -9.77 -16.55 37.35
C ALA A 238 -9.92 -17.97 37.89
N THR A 239 -10.05 -18.99 37.03
CA THR A 239 -10.26 -20.38 37.45
C THR A 239 -8.97 -21.03 37.95
N THR A 240 -7.86 -20.77 37.27
CA THR A 240 -6.54 -21.33 37.59
C THR A 240 -5.46 -20.34 37.18
N VAL A 241 -4.50 -20.09 38.05
CA VAL A 241 -3.30 -19.31 37.75
C VAL A 241 -2.15 -20.28 37.47
N LYS A 242 -1.44 -20.09 36.35
CA LYS A 242 -0.29 -20.88 35.95
C LYS A 242 0.91 -19.99 35.64
N GLU A 243 2.06 -20.43 36.06
CA GLU A 243 3.34 -19.83 35.72
C GLU A 243 4.05 -20.67 34.66
N ARG A 244 4.70 -20.01 33.72
CA ARG A 244 5.56 -20.67 32.74
C ARG A 244 6.90 -20.97 33.40
N GLN A 245 7.17 -22.23 33.68
CA GLN A 245 8.49 -22.69 34.09
C GLN A 245 9.35 -22.93 32.87
N LEU A 246 10.43 -22.17 32.75
CA LEU A 246 11.40 -22.35 31.70
C LEU A 246 12.33 -23.52 32.01
N PRO A 247 12.72 -24.35 31.02
CA PRO A 247 13.76 -25.36 31.21
C PRO A 247 15.08 -24.69 31.59
N ASP A 248 15.93 -25.36 32.32
CA ASP A 248 17.27 -24.86 32.65
C ASP A 248 18.08 -24.62 31.36
N ALA A 249 18.90 -23.57 31.37
CA ALA A 249 19.78 -23.26 30.23
C ALA A 249 21.07 -24.09 30.38
N ASP A 250 21.02 -25.31 29.88
CA ASP A 250 22.12 -26.29 29.92
C ASP A 250 22.27 -27.08 28.60
N ASP A 251 23.17 -28.02 28.56
CA ASP A 251 23.43 -28.85 27.36
C ASP A 251 22.22 -29.72 27.00
N ASP A 252 21.46 -30.20 27.99
CA ASP A 252 20.25 -31.01 27.76
C ASP A 252 19.19 -30.15 27.04
N PHE A 253 19.09 -28.89 27.39
CA PHE A 253 18.21 -27.94 26.69
C PHE A 253 18.70 -27.65 25.26
N ALA A 254 20.00 -27.48 25.06
CA ALA A 254 20.55 -27.24 23.71
C ALA A 254 20.21 -28.42 22.77
N GLN A 255 20.36 -29.63 23.21
CA GLN A 255 20.01 -30.85 22.46
C GLN A 255 18.50 -31.00 22.23
N LEU A 256 17.66 -30.50 23.15
CA LEU A 256 16.22 -30.57 23.03
C LEU A 256 15.70 -29.54 22.01
N ALA A 257 16.25 -28.32 22.02
CA ALA A 257 15.71 -27.16 21.33
C ALA A 257 16.40 -26.85 19.98
N SER A 258 17.52 -27.52 19.69
CA SER A 258 18.37 -27.24 18.52
C SER A 258 19.10 -28.46 18.02
N GLU A 259 19.95 -28.30 17.01
CA GLU A 259 20.87 -29.30 16.48
C GLU A 259 22.23 -29.36 17.20
N PHE A 260 22.44 -28.51 18.21
CA PHE A 260 23.71 -28.39 18.93
C PHE A 260 23.77 -29.30 20.15
N ASP A 261 24.95 -29.80 20.44
CA ASP A 261 25.19 -30.71 21.58
C ASP A 261 25.42 -29.96 22.90
N THR A 262 25.85 -28.70 22.84
CA THR A 262 26.17 -27.90 24.01
C THR A 262 25.50 -26.52 24.00
N LEU A 263 25.25 -25.99 25.20
CA LEU A 263 24.71 -24.64 25.37
C LEU A 263 25.65 -23.55 24.78
N GLU A 264 26.97 -23.78 24.83
CA GLU A 264 27.95 -22.84 24.26
C GLU A 264 27.82 -22.76 22.74
N GLU A 265 27.64 -23.88 22.04
CA GLU A 265 27.39 -23.91 20.59
C GLU A 265 26.06 -23.23 20.24
N LEU A 266 24.99 -23.50 20.97
CA LEU A 266 23.71 -22.84 20.80
C LEU A 266 23.84 -21.33 20.98
N LYS A 267 24.51 -20.84 22.03
CA LYS A 267 24.74 -19.42 22.25
C LYS A 267 25.60 -18.78 21.15
N ALA A 268 26.56 -19.50 20.60
CA ALA A 268 27.36 -19.03 19.47
C ALA A 268 26.50 -18.83 18.21
N ASP A 269 25.63 -19.78 17.91
CA ASP A 269 24.67 -19.66 16.79
C ASP A 269 23.66 -18.53 17.02
N LEU A 270 23.07 -18.41 18.22
CA LEU A 270 22.17 -17.31 18.55
C LEU A 270 22.87 -15.95 18.43
N ARG A 271 24.15 -15.84 18.75
CA ARG A 271 24.97 -14.62 18.55
C ARG A 271 25.13 -14.32 17.07
N GLU A 272 25.42 -15.32 16.25
CA GLU A 272 25.52 -15.16 14.80
C GLU A 272 24.17 -14.74 14.17
N GLN A 273 23.06 -15.36 14.60
CA GLN A 273 21.73 -14.95 14.19
C GLN A 273 21.43 -13.49 14.61
N ALA A 274 21.75 -13.10 15.83
CA ALA A 274 21.59 -11.73 16.31
C ALA A 274 22.40 -10.74 15.47
N ALA A 275 23.66 -11.10 15.12
CA ALA A 275 24.49 -10.26 14.24
C ALA A 275 23.87 -10.09 12.86
N ARG A 276 23.42 -11.17 12.22
CA ARG A 276 22.73 -11.11 10.91
C ARG A 276 21.50 -10.21 10.94
N ILE A 277 20.69 -10.31 12.00
CA ILE A 277 19.49 -9.46 12.15
C ILE A 277 19.86 -8.00 12.38
N LYS A 278 20.88 -7.71 13.20
CA LYS A 278 21.34 -6.32 13.40
C LYS A 278 21.85 -5.70 12.09
N VAL A 279 22.57 -6.45 11.27
CA VAL A 279 23.00 -5.98 9.95
C VAL A 279 21.80 -5.73 9.01
N SER A 280 20.82 -6.64 8.98
CA SER A 280 19.59 -6.43 8.22
C SER A 280 18.80 -5.19 8.71
N ASN A 281 18.71 -5.02 10.04
CA ASN A 281 18.04 -3.85 10.63
C ASN A 281 18.75 -2.53 10.30
N GLN A 282 20.08 -2.53 10.18
CA GLN A 282 20.81 -1.33 9.73
C GLN A 282 20.37 -0.89 8.33
N ALA A 283 20.16 -1.82 7.41
CA ALA A 283 19.69 -1.50 6.06
C ALA A 283 18.28 -0.87 6.08
N VAL A 284 17.38 -1.44 6.88
CA VAL A 284 16.03 -0.88 7.08
C VAL A 284 16.10 0.51 7.72
N GLN A 285 16.89 0.65 8.78
CA GLN A 285 17.05 1.92 9.47
C GLN A 285 17.68 2.99 8.58
N ALA A 286 18.70 2.64 7.78
CA ALA A 286 19.32 3.57 6.82
C ALA A 286 18.28 4.06 5.79
N ARG A 287 17.43 3.18 5.30
CA ARG A 287 16.34 3.52 4.39
C ARG A 287 15.37 4.50 5.02
N ASP A 288 14.87 4.19 6.21
CA ASP A 288 13.86 4.99 6.90
C ASP A 288 14.42 6.39 7.26
N LEU A 289 15.64 6.45 7.79
CA LEU A 289 16.32 7.71 8.10
C LEU A 289 16.63 8.55 6.85
N LEU A 290 16.94 7.92 5.71
CA LEU A 290 17.11 8.66 4.45
C LEU A 290 15.80 9.29 4.01
N VAL A 291 14.69 8.53 4.02
CA VAL A 291 13.37 9.05 3.64
C VAL A 291 12.94 10.19 4.58
N GLU A 292 13.11 10.01 5.89
CA GLU A 292 12.81 11.04 6.90
C GLU A 292 13.59 12.34 6.63
N LYS A 293 14.92 12.25 6.44
CA LYS A 293 15.74 13.41 6.11
C LYS A 293 15.36 14.10 4.81
N LEU A 294 14.98 13.35 3.79
CA LEU A 294 14.55 13.93 2.53
C LEU A 294 13.20 14.64 2.70
N VAL A 295 12.24 14.04 3.41
CA VAL A 295 10.94 14.65 3.72
C VAL A 295 11.10 15.93 4.54
N GLU A 296 12.01 15.95 5.53
CA GLU A 296 12.30 17.14 6.35
C GLU A 296 12.97 18.27 5.55
N SER A 297 13.79 17.92 4.56
CA SER A 297 14.57 18.89 3.77
C SER A 297 13.82 19.50 2.60
N ILE A 298 12.67 18.95 2.23
CA ILE A 298 11.92 19.32 1.01
C ILE A 298 10.49 19.70 1.38
N GLU A 299 10.03 20.85 0.92
CA GLU A 299 8.61 21.18 0.98
C GLU A 299 7.87 20.39 -0.12
N ILE A 300 7.05 19.43 0.32
CA ILE A 300 6.28 18.54 -0.57
C ILE A 300 4.80 18.88 -0.42
N PRO A 301 4.22 19.68 -1.33
CA PRO A 301 2.79 19.94 -1.33
C PRO A 301 2.00 18.65 -1.57
N VAL A 302 0.95 18.45 -0.80
CA VAL A 302 0.10 17.24 -0.90
C VAL A 302 -1.27 17.65 -1.44
N PRO A 303 -1.77 17.01 -2.53
CA PRO A 303 -3.08 17.30 -3.09
C PRO A 303 -4.19 16.96 -2.09
N SER A 304 -4.97 17.94 -1.68
CA SER A 304 -5.99 17.79 -0.64
C SER A 304 -7.16 16.91 -1.07
N GLY A 305 -7.60 17.03 -2.33
CA GLY A 305 -8.73 16.23 -2.83
C GLY A 305 -8.37 14.74 -2.98
N VAL A 306 -7.11 14.41 -3.32
CA VAL A 306 -6.64 13.00 -3.35
C VAL A 306 -6.65 12.42 -1.94
N VAL A 307 -6.17 13.17 -0.94
CA VAL A 307 -6.21 12.76 0.47
C VAL A 307 -7.65 12.56 0.92
N GLU A 308 -8.54 13.51 0.64
CA GLU A 308 -9.94 13.43 1.06
C GLU A 308 -10.67 12.25 0.43
N ALA A 309 -10.41 11.97 -0.85
CA ALA A 309 -10.98 10.80 -1.53
C ALA A 309 -10.48 9.47 -0.93
N GLU A 310 -9.20 9.39 -0.54
CA GLU A 310 -8.63 8.21 0.12
C GLU A 310 -9.23 7.99 1.51
N VAL A 311 -9.29 9.06 2.32
CA VAL A 311 -9.90 9.03 3.67
C VAL A 311 -11.36 8.62 3.59
N HIS A 312 -12.11 9.19 2.66
CA HIS A 312 -13.52 8.82 2.47
C HIS A 312 -13.69 7.34 2.14
N ARG A 313 -12.90 6.83 1.19
CA ARG A 313 -12.92 5.42 0.79
C ARG A 313 -12.54 4.49 1.94
N HIS A 314 -11.53 4.85 2.73
CA HIS A 314 -11.11 4.08 3.90
C HIS A 314 -12.24 3.97 4.93
N LEU A 315 -12.78 5.11 5.35
CA LEU A 315 -13.86 5.17 6.34
C LEU A 315 -15.16 4.51 5.84
N GLU A 316 -15.45 4.61 4.54
CA GLU A 316 -16.61 3.92 3.93
C GLU A 316 -16.43 2.41 3.99
N SER A 317 -15.22 1.90 3.69
CA SER A 317 -14.93 0.46 3.73
C SER A 317 -15.05 -0.13 5.13
N GLU A 318 -14.81 0.67 6.18
CA GLU A 318 -14.93 0.28 7.58
C GLU A 318 -16.33 0.60 8.17
N GLY A 319 -17.18 1.31 7.44
CA GLY A 319 -18.49 1.77 7.95
C GLY A 319 -18.39 2.85 9.02
N ARG A 320 -17.28 3.61 9.09
CA ARG A 320 -16.95 4.61 10.12
C ARG A 320 -16.96 6.05 9.61
N LEU A 321 -17.85 6.39 8.66
CA LEU A 321 -17.90 7.73 8.04
C LEU A 321 -18.16 8.87 9.02
N GLU A 322 -18.83 8.61 10.15
CA GLU A 322 -19.18 9.59 11.16
C GLU A 322 -18.17 9.68 12.33
N ASP A 323 -17.05 8.94 12.24
CA ASP A 323 -16.01 8.89 13.26
C ASP A 323 -14.93 9.96 12.99
N ASP A 324 -15.09 11.12 13.64
CA ASP A 324 -14.20 12.27 13.43
C ASP A 324 -12.79 12.05 13.99
N GLU A 325 -12.62 11.26 15.04
CA GLU A 325 -11.31 10.97 15.64
C GLU A 325 -10.51 10.07 14.70
N HIS A 326 -11.10 8.98 14.24
CA HIS A 326 -10.50 8.07 13.27
C HIS A 326 -10.23 8.77 11.93
N ARG A 327 -11.15 9.65 11.48
CA ARG A 327 -10.94 10.48 10.29
C ARG A 327 -9.66 11.31 10.39
N THR A 328 -9.38 11.88 11.55
CA THR A 328 -8.17 12.70 11.76
C THR A 328 -6.92 11.83 11.64
N GLU A 329 -6.90 10.67 12.27
CA GLU A 329 -5.77 9.73 12.18
C GLU A 329 -5.52 9.26 10.74
N VAL A 330 -6.58 8.82 10.05
CA VAL A 330 -6.48 8.37 8.66
C VAL A 330 -6.03 9.50 7.73
N THR A 331 -6.45 10.75 7.99
CA THR A 331 -6.01 11.91 7.21
C THR A 331 -4.50 12.14 7.35
N GLU A 332 -3.96 12.09 8.56
CA GLU A 332 -2.51 12.24 8.79
C GLU A 332 -1.70 11.12 8.15
N GLN A 333 -2.20 9.87 8.24
CA GLN A 333 -1.59 8.71 7.61
C GLN A 333 -1.61 8.84 6.07
N ALA A 334 -2.74 9.20 5.49
CA ALA A 334 -2.89 9.38 4.04
C ALA A 334 -2.00 10.52 3.50
N GLN A 335 -1.91 11.64 4.23
CA GLN A 335 -1.01 12.75 3.88
C GLN A 335 0.46 12.31 3.90
N THR A 336 0.85 11.57 4.92
CA THR A 336 2.23 11.07 5.04
C THR A 336 2.57 10.05 3.96
N ALA A 337 1.66 9.11 3.68
CA ALA A 337 1.82 8.13 2.62
C ALA A 337 1.95 8.78 1.24
N LEU A 338 1.06 9.73 0.93
CA LEU A 338 1.09 10.43 -0.37
C LEU A 338 2.34 11.33 -0.51
N ARG A 339 2.77 11.99 0.57
CA ARG A 339 4.04 12.75 0.60
C ARG A 339 5.24 11.87 0.29
N ASN A 340 5.33 10.71 0.93
CA ASN A 340 6.39 9.74 0.68
C ASN A 340 6.32 9.20 -0.75
N GLN A 341 5.13 8.90 -1.26
CA GLN A 341 4.95 8.46 -2.64
C GLN A 341 5.44 9.51 -3.65
N ILE A 342 5.07 10.78 -3.50
CA ILE A 342 5.51 11.89 -4.37
C ILE A 342 7.04 12.02 -4.33
N LEU A 343 7.63 11.95 -3.14
CA LEU A 343 9.09 11.99 -2.97
C LEU A 343 9.77 10.86 -3.72
N LEU A 344 9.32 9.62 -3.50
CA LEU A 344 9.96 8.43 -4.07
C LEU A 344 9.76 8.32 -5.58
N ASP A 345 8.61 8.72 -6.10
CA ASP A 345 8.37 8.82 -7.54
C ASP A 345 9.35 9.82 -8.18
N THR A 346 9.56 10.97 -7.54
CA THR A 346 10.49 12.00 -8.05
C THR A 346 11.95 11.53 -7.91
N LEU A 347 12.28 10.81 -6.84
CA LEU A 347 13.59 10.22 -6.62
C LEU A 347 13.90 9.17 -7.69
N ALA A 348 12.96 8.26 -7.98
CA ALA A 348 13.09 7.24 -9.00
C ALA A 348 13.35 7.85 -10.39
N GLU A 349 12.67 8.94 -10.73
CA GLU A 349 12.86 9.66 -11.98
C GLU A 349 14.21 10.38 -12.04
N LYS A 350 14.59 11.07 -10.95
CA LYS A 350 15.89 11.77 -10.88
C LYS A 350 17.08 10.82 -11.01
N LEU A 351 16.95 9.61 -10.45
CA LEU A 351 17.96 8.57 -10.49
C LEU A 351 17.87 7.68 -11.75
N GLU A 352 16.89 7.97 -12.64
CA GLU A 352 16.64 7.18 -13.86
C GLU A 352 16.51 5.67 -13.58
N VAL A 353 15.87 5.33 -12.45
CA VAL A 353 15.70 3.95 -12.00
C VAL A 353 14.94 3.13 -13.04
N LYS A 354 15.51 2.01 -13.44
CA LYS A 354 14.87 1.04 -14.31
C LYS A 354 14.51 -0.21 -13.52
N VAL A 355 13.33 -0.73 -13.79
CA VAL A 355 12.86 -1.98 -13.22
C VAL A 355 13.02 -3.07 -14.25
N SER A 356 13.79 -4.10 -13.94
CA SER A 356 13.96 -5.29 -14.79
C SER A 356 12.70 -6.17 -14.74
N GLN A 357 12.53 -7.02 -15.74
CA GLN A 357 11.44 -7.98 -15.76
C GLN A 357 11.54 -8.97 -14.60
N GLN A 358 12.76 -9.34 -14.23
CA GLN A 358 13.00 -10.25 -13.12
C GLN A 358 12.58 -9.63 -11.77
N GLU A 359 12.99 -8.40 -11.46
CA GLU A 359 12.60 -7.69 -10.25
C GLU A 359 11.08 -7.58 -10.13
N LEU A 360 10.40 -7.27 -11.23
CA LEU A 360 8.95 -7.20 -11.24
C LEU A 360 8.32 -8.56 -10.91
N ILE A 361 8.81 -9.65 -11.51
CA ILE A 361 8.31 -11.00 -11.26
C ILE A 361 8.54 -11.40 -9.79
N GLU A 362 9.73 -11.16 -9.25
CA GLU A 362 10.07 -11.46 -7.86
C GLU A 362 9.15 -10.71 -6.90
N TYR A 363 8.94 -9.42 -7.16
CA TYR A 363 8.00 -8.61 -6.39
C TYR A 363 6.57 -9.16 -6.44
N LEU A 364 6.06 -9.50 -7.62
CA LEU A 364 4.71 -10.03 -7.81
C LEU A 364 4.52 -11.40 -7.13
N VAL A 365 5.55 -12.26 -7.17
CA VAL A 365 5.56 -13.54 -6.45
C VAL A 365 5.53 -13.33 -4.94
N GLN A 366 6.28 -12.37 -4.43
CA GLN A 366 6.26 -12.04 -3.00
C GLN A 366 4.90 -11.46 -2.58
N ALA A 367 4.37 -10.50 -3.35
CA ALA A 367 3.06 -9.90 -3.10
C ALA A 367 1.94 -10.94 -3.12
N SER A 368 1.94 -11.88 -4.09
CA SER A 368 0.93 -12.94 -4.18
C SER A 368 0.84 -13.80 -2.91
N ARG A 369 1.98 -14.06 -2.25
CA ARG A 369 2.04 -14.80 -0.98
C ARG A 369 1.38 -14.04 0.16
N GLN A 370 1.56 -12.72 0.19
CA GLN A 370 0.94 -11.86 1.19
C GLN A 370 -0.60 -11.86 1.07
N TYR A 371 -1.11 -11.93 -0.17
CA TYR A 371 -2.55 -12.05 -0.43
C TYR A 371 -3.06 -13.51 -0.38
N GLY A 372 -2.20 -14.50 -0.11
CA GLY A 372 -2.57 -15.91 -0.08
C GLY A 372 -3.04 -16.46 -1.44
N MET A 373 -2.58 -15.86 -2.55
CA MET A 373 -2.96 -16.21 -3.91
C MET A 373 -1.85 -16.97 -4.63
N ASP A 374 -2.24 -17.81 -5.60
CA ASP A 374 -1.28 -18.38 -6.54
C ASP A 374 -0.65 -17.28 -7.41
N PRO A 375 0.69 -17.26 -7.60
CA PRO A 375 1.38 -16.19 -8.33
C PRO A 375 0.85 -15.95 -9.75
N ASN A 376 0.56 -17.02 -10.50
CA ASN A 376 0.08 -16.88 -11.88
C ASN A 376 -1.33 -16.27 -11.92
N THR A 377 -2.18 -16.68 -10.97
CA THR A 377 -3.53 -16.13 -10.85
C THR A 377 -3.49 -14.66 -10.45
N PHE A 378 -2.58 -14.29 -9.51
CA PHE A 378 -2.38 -12.92 -9.08
C PHE A 378 -1.92 -12.02 -10.23
N ILE A 379 -0.86 -12.42 -10.96
CA ILE A 379 -0.34 -11.69 -12.12
C ILE A 379 -1.42 -11.49 -13.18
N LYS A 380 -2.16 -12.54 -13.51
CA LYS A 380 -3.25 -12.47 -14.48
C LYS A 380 -4.36 -11.49 -14.05
N THR A 381 -4.74 -11.48 -12.78
CA THR A 381 -5.75 -10.55 -12.24
C THR A 381 -5.28 -9.09 -12.35
N LEU A 382 -4.00 -8.83 -12.06
CA LEU A 382 -3.41 -7.50 -12.19
C LEU A 382 -3.32 -7.04 -13.66
N ASP A 383 -2.99 -7.95 -14.57
CA ASP A 383 -2.91 -7.66 -16.01
C ASP A 383 -4.29 -7.35 -16.59
N GLU A 384 -5.29 -8.19 -16.31
CA GLU A 384 -6.70 -7.98 -16.70
C GLU A 384 -7.27 -6.68 -16.11
N GLY A 385 -6.84 -6.30 -14.89
CA GLY A 385 -7.18 -5.03 -14.23
C GLY A 385 -6.37 -3.82 -14.68
N GLY A 386 -5.37 -3.99 -15.58
CA GLY A 386 -4.48 -2.91 -16.01
C GLY A 386 -3.60 -2.33 -14.89
N GLN A 387 -3.32 -3.12 -13.84
CA GLN A 387 -2.60 -2.68 -12.64
C GLN A 387 -1.08 -2.90 -12.71
N ILE A 388 -0.56 -3.61 -13.70
CA ILE A 388 0.88 -3.88 -13.87
C ILE A 388 1.72 -2.59 -13.84
N PRO A 389 1.34 -1.48 -14.51
CA PRO A 389 2.12 -0.23 -14.42
C PRO A 389 2.25 0.33 -13.01
N ALA A 390 1.23 0.16 -12.16
CA ALA A 390 1.28 0.58 -10.76
C ALA A 390 2.28 -0.28 -9.95
N MET A 391 2.35 -1.58 -10.24
CA MET A 391 3.34 -2.48 -9.61
C MET A 391 4.77 -2.12 -10.04
N VAL A 392 5.00 -1.80 -11.32
CA VAL A 392 6.31 -1.31 -11.80
C VAL A 392 6.70 -0.03 -11.07
N ALA A 393 5.77 0.90 -10.86
CA ALA A 393 6.03 2.13 -10.11
C ALA A 393 6.40 1.84 -8.64
N GLU A 394 5.75 0.84 -8.02
CA GLU A 394 6.06 0.43 -6.63
C GLU A 394 7.47 -0.15 -6.52
N VAL A 395 7.86 -1.03 -7.43
CA VAL A 395 9.22 -1.57 -7.51
C VAL A 395 10.23 -0.44 -7.74
N ALA A 396 9.94 0.49 -8.66
CA ALA A 396 10.81 1.65 -8.92
C ALA A 396 11.00 2.54 -7.68
N ARG A 397 9.94 2.79 -6.90
CA ARG A 397 10.01 3.52 -5.63
C ARG A 397 10.91 2.82 -4.62
N SER A 398 10.71 1.52 -4.42
CA SER A 398 11.54 0.72 -3.51
C SER A 398 13.02 0.72 -3.94
N LYS A 399 13.29 0.48 -5.23
CA LYS A 399 14.64 0.49 -5.80
C LYS A 399 15.30 1.87 -5.74
N SER A 400 14.52 2.95 -5.85
CA SER A 400 15.05 4.31 -5.79
C SER A 400 15.73 4.64 -4.47
N ILE A 401 15.24 4.09 -3.37
CA ILE A 401 15.84 4.25 -2.04
C ILE A 401 17.17 3.50 -1.99
N ALA A 402 17.23 2.27 -2.52
CA ALA A 402 18.45 1.47 -2.57
C ALA A 402 19.54 2.19 -3.40
N VAL A 403 19.19 2.68 -4.59
CA VAL A 403 20.12 3.46 -5.44
C VAL A 403 20.54 4.77 -4.78
N ALA A 404 19.63 5.45 -4.07
CA ALA A 404 19.96 6.67 -3.32
C ALA A 404 20.93 6.38 -2.17
N LEU A 405 20.75 5.29 -1.44
CA LEU A 405 21.64 4.90 -0.32
C LEU A 405 23.06 4.61 -0.78
N ARG A 406 23.29 4.17 -2.01
CA ARG A 406 24.64 4.00 -2.58
C ARG A 406 25.40 5.33 -2.69
N GLN A 407 24.69 6.47 -2.78
CA GLN A 407 25.24 7.81 -2.91
C GLN A 407 25.32 8.56 -1.56
N VAL A 408 24.75 8.01 -0.49
CA VAL A 408 24.67 8.61 0.83
C VAL A 408 25.73 7.99 1.75
N LYS A 409 26.32 8.80 2.63
CA LYS A 409 27.25 8.30 3.63
C LYS A 409 26.49 7.67 4.80
N VAL A 410 26.53 6.34 4.91
CA VAL A 410 25.97 5.62 6.06
C VAL A 410 27.08 5.32 7.07
N THR A 411 26.87 5.70 8.34
CA THR A 411 27.83 5.50 9.43
C THR A 411 27.16 4.92 10.65
N ASP A 412 27.94 4.21 11.45
CA ASP A 412 27.56 3.79 12.80
C ASP A 412 27.91 4.88 13.84
N PRO A 413 27.54 4.71 15.13
CA PRO A 413 27.84 5.69 16.19
C PRO A 413 29.34 5.88 16.48
N SER A 414 30.18 4.97 16.00
CA SER A 414 31.65 5.12 16.07
C SER A 414 32.22 6.00 14.94
N GLY A 415 31.37 6.34 13.94
CA GLY A 415 31.76 7.05 12.74
C GLY A 415 32.35 6.15 11.65
N ALA A 416 32.32 4.81 11.83
CA ALA A 416 32.74 3.86 10.81
C ALA A 416 31.69 3.77 9.70
N ALA A 417 32.15 3.62 8.44
CA ALA A 417 31.24 3.43 7.31
C ALA A 417 30.58 2.05 7.39
N VAL A 418 29.29 2.03 7.17
CA VAL A 418 28.49 0.79 7.13
C VAL A 418 28.34 0.34 5.67
N ASP A 419 28.72 -0.90 5.40
CA ASP A 419 28.52 -1.54 4.09
C ASP A 419 27.13 -2.17 4.04
N LEU A 420 26.31 -1.69 3.11
CA LEU A 420 24.94 -2.17 2.87
C LEU A 420 24.80 -2.89 1.52
N SER A 421 25.90 -3.17 0.82
CA SER A 421 25.87 -3.72 -0.55
C SER A 421 25.05 -5.01 -0.69
N ASP A 422 25.08 -5.88 0.32
CA ASP A 422 24.30 -7.12 0.35
C ASP A 422 22.77 -6.89 0.36
N PHE A 423 22.32 -5.69 0.74
CA PHE A 423 20.89 -5.35 0.86
C PHE A 423 20.38 -4.38 -0.20
N ILE A 424 21.24 -3.50 -0.68
CA ILE A 424 20.87 -2.46 -1.65
C ILE A 424 21.40 -2.75 -3.06
N GLY A 425 22.13 -3.85 -3.26
CA GLY A 425 22.78 -4.21 -4.51
C GLY A 425 23.86 -3.22 -4.91
N THR A 426 24.44 -3.41 -6.09
CA THR A 426 25.47 -2.54 -6.65
C THR A 426 25.06 -2.02 -8.02
N ASP A 427 25.75 -0.99 -8.53
CA ASP A 427 25.52 -0.48 -9.89
C ASP A 427 25.91 -1.52 -10.97
N GLU A 428 26.80 -2.46 -10.62
CA GLU A 428 27.18 -3.57 -11.50
C GLU A 428 26.05 -4.59 -11.64
N ASP A 429 25.31 -4.85 -10.55
CA ASP A 429 24.15 -5.74 -10.55
C ASP A 429 23.03 -5.16 -11.45
N ASP A 430 22.71 -3.87 -11.29
CA ASP A 430 21.71 -3.18 -12.13
C ASP A 430 22.11 -3.16 -13.63
N ALA A 431 23.41 -3.05 -13.93
CA ALA A 431 23.92 -3.08 -15.28
C ALA A 431 23.82 -4.50 -15.89
N ALA A 432 24.07 -5.53 -15.10
CA ALA A 432 23.96 -6.92 -15.53
C ALA A 432 22.51 -7.29 -15.84
N GLU A 433 21.56 -6.96 -14.97
CA GLU A 433 20.13 -7.18 -15.17
C GLU A 433 19.59 -6.46 -16.41
N SER A 434 20.02 -5.21 -16.65
CA SER A 434 19.65 -4.46 -17.85
C SER A 434 20.16 -5.09 -19.15
N GLN A 435 21.30 -5.79 -19.11
CA GLN A 435 21.85 -6.51 -20.28
C GLN A 435 21.09 -7.80 -20.55
N ASP A 436 20.70 -8.52 -19.49
CA ASP A 436 19.92 -9.76 -19.60
C ASP A 436 18.51 -9.48 -20.16
N ASP A 437 17.86 -8.42 -19.71
CA ASP A 437 16.56 -7.98 -20.25
C ASP A 437 16.67 -7.60 -21.75
N ALA A 438 17.73 -6.88 -22.14
CA ALA A 438 17.97 -6.52 -23.52
C ALA A 438 18.25 -7.75 -24.40
N ALA A 439 18.97 -8.73 -23.85
CA ALA A 439 19.25 -9.99 -24.55
C ALA A 439 17.98 -10.85 -24.71
N ALA A 440 17.13 -10.91 -23.68
CA ALA A 440 15.87 -11.61 -23.74
C ALA A 440 14.90 -10.96 -24.74
N ALA A 441 14.81 -9.63 -24.77
CA ALA A 441 14.00 -8.89 -25.74
C ALA A 441 14.48 -9.11 -27.17
N ALA A 442 15.80 -9.15 -27.41
CA ALA A 442 16.39 -9.43 -28.71
C ALA A 442 16.10 -10.87 -29.18
N ALA A 443 16.16 -11.85 -28.29
CA ALA A 443 15.83 -13.24 -28.57
C ALA A 443 14.36 -13.46 -28.96
N VAL A 444 13.44 -12.73 -28.29
CA VAL A 444 12.01 -12.75 -28.61
C VAL A 444 11.75 -12.10 -29.98
N ALA A 445 12.44 -11.01 -30.29
CA ALA A 445 12.33 -10.34 -31.60
C ALA A 445 12.87 -11.22 -32.76
N ASP A 446 13.98 -11.92 -32.55
CA ASP A 446 14.55 -12.86 -33.53
C ASP A 446 13.62 -14.08 -33.76
N ALA A 447 13.03 -14.63 -32.70
CA ALA A 447 12.06 -15.71 -32.78
C ALA A 447 10.77 -15.31 -33.53
N ALA A 448 10.34 -14.05 -33.40
CA ALA A 448 9.18 -13.51 -34.09
C ALA A 448 9.43 -13.32 -35.60
N VAL A 449 10.65 -13.00 -35.97
CA VAL A 449 11.08 -12.86 -37.38
C VAL A 449 11.15 -14.23 -38.06
N ASP A 450 11.67 -15.25 -37.37
CA ASP A 450 11.80 -16.63 -37.91
C ASP A 450 10.41 -17.32 -38.04
N ALA A 451 9.43 -16.94 -37.24
CA ALA A 451 8.04 -17.47 -37.32
C ALA A 451 7.21 -16.85 -38.48
N THR A 452 7.72 -15.81 -39.13
CA THR A 452 7.06 -15.10 -40.25
C THR A 452 7.72 -15.35 -41.61
N ALA A 453 8.82 -16.11 -41.67
CA ALA A 453 9.52 -16.55 -42.90
C ALA A 453 9.12 -18.00 -43.27
#